data_e7e76e7abcdb6ac9a1ab1bc9fe508a3f
#
_entry.id   e7e76e7abcdb6ac9a1ab1bc9fe508a3f
#
_cell.length_a   1.000
_cell.length_b   1.000
_cell.length_c   1.000
_cell.angle_alpha   90.00
_cell.angle_beta   90.00
_cell.angle_gamma   90.00
#
_symmetry.space_group_name_H-M   'P 1'
#
loop_
_entity.id
_entity.type
_entity.pdbx_description
1 polymer ?
#
loop_
_entity_poly.entity_id
_entity_poly.type
_entity_poly.pdbx_seq_one_letter_code
_entity_poly.pdbx_strand_id
1 'polypeptide(L)'
;CPARCIMISQVSAKELVGRAYDAGVDFFISKPINLIEVRSVVEAVSRQIESERKLSHIRQMITAAPQQVRLDDSSRKRKLQLILGQLGISSEKGAEDILKICLYLLEQKMPVTQVSVGQLCEALSPDPKTMEQRVRRAIAKGMANLASMGLEDFTDDTFVRCGPVLFPYEELRAEMDLIRGKRQKGGKGNVKKFIDGMLLLLEEL
;
A
#
# COMPACT_ATOMS: atom_id res chain seq x y z
N CYS A 1 -13.31 3.17 -25.04
CA CYS A 1 -11.97 3.79 -25.12
C CYS A 1 -11.99 4.77 -26.29
N PRO A 2 -11.77 6.07 -26.12
CA PRO A 2 -11.62 6.97 -27.25
C PRO A 2 -10.35 6.57 -28.00
N ALA A 3 -10.50 6.21 -29.27
CA ALA A 3 -9.37 5.94 -30.15
C ALA A 3 -8.68 7.25 -30.50
N ARG A 4 -7.34 7.27 -30.47
CA ARG A 4 -6.55 8.43 -30.94
C ARG A 4 -6.33 8.30 -32.43
N CYS A 5 -6.47 9.41 -33.15
CA CYS A 5 -6.39 9.45 -34.61
C CYS A 5 -5.09 10.12 -35.07
N ILE A 6 -4.23 9.37 -35.78
CA ILE A 6 -3.04 9.90 -36.43
C ILE A 6 -3.29 9.91 -37.93
N MET A 7 -3.32 11.08 -38.57
CA MET A 7 -3.52 11.22 -40.01
C MET A 7 -2.21 11.29 -40.76
N ILE A 8 -2.07 10.52 -41.81
CA ILE A 8 -0.91 10.55 -42.70
C ILE A 8 -1.33 10.98 -44.09
N SER A 9 -0.83 12.12 -44.59
CA SER A 9 -1.28 12.69 -45.88
C SER A 9 -0.14 13.37 -46.63
N GLN A 10 -0.33 13.55 -47.94
CA GLN A 10 0.54 14.38 -48.81
C GLN A 10 0.14 15.87 -48.79
N VAL A 11 -0.98 16.19 -48.16
CA VAL A 11 -1.50 17.57 -48.11
C VAL A 11 -0.60 18.41 -47.21
N SER A 12 -0.04 19.50 -47.75
CA SER A 12 0.78 20.47 -47.03
C SER A 12 0.11 21.84 -46.82
N ALA A 13 -1.09 22.03 -47.40
CA ALA A 13 -1.84 23.29 -47.25
C ALA A 13 -2.29 23.48 -45.78
N LYS A 14 -1.82 24.56 -45.15
CA LYS A 14 -2.07 24.84 -43.72
C LYS A 14 -3.56 24.84 -43.33
N GLU A 15 -4.40 25.33 -44.23
CA GLU A 15 -5.86 25.39 -44.04
C GLU A 15 -6.48 23.97 -43.93
N LEU A 16 -6.03 23.03 -44.79
CA LEU A 16 -6.55 21.67 -44.79
C LEU A 16 -6.02 20.87 -43.60
N VAL A 17 -4.77 21.13 -43.19
CA VAL A 17 -4.20 20.53 -41.95
C VAL A 17 -4.95 21.07 -40.73
N GLY A 18 -5.27 22.37 -40.66
CA GLY A 18 -6.09 22.95 -39.59
C GLY A 18 -7.46 22.29 -39.50
N ARG A 19 -8.15 22.10 -40.64
CA ARG A 19 -9.46 21.41 -40.68
C ARG A 19 -9.39 19.97 -40.23
N ALA A 20 -8.27 19.27 -40.44
CA ALA A 20 -8.07 17.91 -39.90
C ALA A 20 -8.01 17.90 -38.38
N TYR A 21 -7.31 18.87 -37.76
CA TYR A 21 -7.28 19.03 -36.30
C TYR A 21 -8.66 19.40 -35.75
N ASP A 22 -9.38 20.31 -36.41
CA ASP A 22 -10.76 20.70 -36.04
C ASP A 22 -11.73 19.50 -36.12
N ALA A 23 -11.46 18.57 -37.04
CA ALA A 23 -12.23 17.32 -37.19
C ALA A 23 -11.86 16.24 -36.14
N GLY A 24 -10.89 16.50 -35.25
CA GLY A 24 -10.53 15.59 -34.15
C GLY A 24 -9.34 14.69 -34.43
N VAL A 25 -8.47 15.03 -35.38
CA VAL A 25 -7.17 14.37 -35.59
C VAL A 25 -6.22 14.82 -34.49
N ASP A 26 -5.64 13.89 -33.77
CA ASP A 26 -4.68 14.17 -32.69
C ASP A 26 -3.29 14.55 -33.19
N PHE A 27 -2.85 13.89 -34.28
CA PHE A 27 -1.55 14.17 -34.90
C PHE A 27 -1.64 14.04 -36.44
N PHE A 28 -0.86 14.85 -37.11
CA PHE A 28 -0.76 14.84 -38.56
C PHE A 28 0.69 14.60 -38.99
N ILE A 29 0.92 13.60 -39.85
CA ILE A 29 2.22 13.27 -40.41
C ILE A 29 2.21 13.47 -41.92
N SER A 30 3.14 14.25 -42.43
CA SER A 30 3.24 14.52 -43.89
C SER A 30 4.04 13.42 -44.59
N LYS A 31 3.60 13.09 -45.82
CA LYS A 31 4.40 12.23 -46.71
C LYS A 31 5.47 13.09 -47.43
N PRO A 32 6.70 12.56 -47.66
CA PRO A 32 7.13 11.19 -47.46
C PRO A 32 7.32 10.82 -46.00
N ILE A 33 6.95 9.59 -45.63
CA ILE A 33 6.98 9.10 -44.25
C ILE A 33 8.41 9.02 -43.72
N ASN A 34 8.66 9.68 -42.59
CA ASN A 34 9.88 9.51 -41.82
C ASN A 34 9.63 8.57 -40.64
N LEU A 35 10.34 7.44 -40.62
CA LEU A 35 10.17 6.44 -39.55
C LEU A 35 10.49 6.99 -38.15
N ILE A 36 11.42 7.94 -38.04
CA ILE A 36 11.78 8.58 -36.77
C ILE A 36 10.61 9.42 -36.27
N GLU A 37 9.98 10.19 -37.18
CA GLU A 37 8.81 11.02 -36.87
C GLU A 37 7.61 10.15 -36.42
N VAL A 38 7.30 9.10 -37.19
CA VAL A 38 6.23 8.14 -36.85
C VAL A 38 6.44 7.55 -35.45
N ARG A 39 7.66 7.10 -35.18
CA ARG A 39 8.01 6.52 -33.87
C ARG A 39 7.82 7.52 -32.74
N SER A 40 8.32 8.73 -32.90
CA SER A 40 8.18 9.80 -31.90
C SER A 40 6.73 10.16 -31.64
N VAL A 41 5.89 10.25 -32.67
CA VAL A 41 4.45 10.54 -32.54
C VAL A 41 3.74 9.39 -31.85
N VAL A 42 3.98 8.14 -32.23
CA VAL A 42 3.36 6.96 -31.58
C VAL A 42 3.76 6.87 -30.10
N GLU A 43 5.02 7.10 -29.78
CA GLU A 43 5.49 7.11 -28.39
C GLU A 43 4.86 8.26 -27.58
N ALA A 44 4.69 9.44 -28.18
CA ALA A 44 4.03 10.58 -27.53
C ALA A 44 2.56 10.28 -27.25
N VAL A 45 1.83 9.74 -28.23
CA VAL A 45 0.41 9.35 -28.09
C VAL A 45 0.25 8.25 -27.04
N SER A 46 1.14 7.25 -27.04
CA SER A 46 1.09 6.17 -26.04
C SER A 46 1.28 6.70 -24.63
N ARG A 47 2.25 7.59 -24.40
CA ARG A 47 2.46 8.24 -23.10
C ARG A 47 1.27 9.07 -22.66
N GLN A 48 0.63 9.79 -23.60
CA GLN A 48 -0.57 10.57 -23.30
C GLN A 48 -1.75 9.67 -22.89
N ILE A 49 -1.98 8.56 -23.59
CA ILE A 49 -3.02 7.57 -23.23
C ILE A 49 -2.77 6.99 -21.83
N GLU A 50 -1.51 6.65 -21.51
CA GLU A 50 -1.17 6.15 -20.18
C GLU A 50 -1.41 7.19 -19.08
N SER A 51 -1.04 8.45 -19.32
CA SER A 51 -1.29 9.56 -18.39
C SER A 51 -2.78 9.81 -18.17
N GLU A 52 -3.58 9.79 -19.25
CA GLU A 52 -5.03 9.94 -19.15
C GLU A 52 -5.70 8.77 -18.42
N ARG A 53 -5.20 7.53 -18.63
CA ARG A 53 -5.66 6.36 -17.87
C ARG A 53 -5.35 6.50 -16.36
N LYS A 54 -4.14 6.95 -16.01
CA LYS A 54 -3.77 7.22 -14.62
C LYS A 54 -4.63 8.33 -14.02
N LEU A 55 -4.86 9.42 -14.74
CA LEU A 55 -5.72 10.53 -14.31
C LEU A 55 -7.19 10.11 -14.19
N SER A 56 -7.70 9.28 -15.12
CA SER A 56 -9.08 8.78 -15.03
C SER A 56 -9.25 7.84 -13.83
N HIS A 57 -8.24 7.05 -13.53
CA HIS A 57 -8.23 6.18 -12.35
C HIS A 57 -8.22 7.01 -11.05
N ILE A 58 -7.41 8.07 -10.99
CA ILE A 58 -7.38 9.02 -9.87
C ILE A 58 -8.71 9.78 -9.78
N ARG A 59 -9.27 10.24 -10.91
CA ARG A 59 -10.60 10.90 -10.93
C ARG A 59 -11.71 9.97 -10.47
N GLN A 60 -11.71 8.71 -10.86
CA GLN A 60 -12.66 7.71 -10.35
C GLN A 60 -12.52 7.49 -8.84
N MET A 61 -11.31 7.59 -8.30
CA MET A 61 -11.09 7.54 -6.85
C MET A 61 -11.60 8.80 -6.13
N ILE A 62 -11.58 9.97 -6.77
CA ILE A 62 -11.98 11.26 -6.17
C ILE A 62 -13.46 11.57 -6.38
N THR A 63 -14.06 11.20 -7.52
CA THR A 63 -15.47 11.48 -7.86
C THR A 63 -16.43 10.38 -7.46
N ALA A 64 -15.95 9.20 -7.12
CA ALA A 64 -16.71 8.29 -6.31
C ALA A 64 -16.89 9.01 -4.94
N ALA A 65 -18.06 9.60 -4.71
CA ALA A 65 -18.54 9.79 -3.35
C ALA A 65 -18.16 8.51 -2.57
N PRO A 66 -17.82 8.57 -1.26
CA PRO A 66 -17.29 7.41 -0.55
C PRO A 66 -18.32 6.28 -0.56
N GLN A 67 -18.52 5.64 -1.71
CA GLN A 67 -18.83 4.24 -1.75
C GLN A 67 -17.56 3.64 -1.15
N GLN A 68 -17.62 3.39 0.16
CA GLN A 68 -16.76 2.42 0.78
C GLN A 68 -16.69 1.27 -0.22
N VAL A 69 -15.59 1.23 -0.99
CA VAL A 69 -15.16 0.00 -1.66
C VAL A 69 -15.08 -0.95 -0.49
N ARG A 70 -16.11 -1.79 -0.34
CA ARG A 70 -16.03 -2.95 0.53
C ARG A 70 -14.91 -3.76 -0.07
N LEU A 71 -13.69 -3.49 0.40
CA LEU A 71 -12.59 -4.41 0.16
C LEU A 71 -13.15 -5.75 0.61
N ASP A 72 -13.35 -6.64 -0.35
CA ASP A 72 -13.76 -8.00 -0.08
C ASP A 72 -12.84 -8.53 1.04
N ASP A 73 -13.37 -9.26 1.98
CA ASP A 73 -12.62 -9.75 3.16
C ASP A 73 -11.35 -10.50 2.74
N SER A 74 -11.37 -11.12 1.56
CA SER A 74 -10.21 -11.74 0.93
C SER A 74 -9.12 -10.73 0.56
N SER A 75 -9.48 -9.55 0.07
CA SER A 75 -8.55 -8.47 -0.28
C SER A 75 -7.92 -7.85 0.98
N ARG A 76 -8.72 -7.59 2.02
CA ARG A 76 -8.23 -7.08 3.33
C ARG A 76 -7.27 -8.05 3.97
N LYS A 77 -7.65 -9.34 4.00
CA LYS A 77 -6.80 -10.41 4.52
C LYS A 77 -5.46 -10.46 3.79
N ARG A 78 -5.48 -10.39 2.46
CA ARG A 78 -4.26 -10.42 1.63
C ARG A 78 -3.34 -9.23 1.91
N LYS A 79 -3.88 -8.03 2.04
CA LYS A 79 -3.12 -6.82 2.37
C LYS A 79 -2.48 -6.92 3.77
N LEU A 80 -3.22 -7.36 4.77
CA LEU A 80 -2.70 -7.61 6.12
C LEU A 80 -1.59 -8.66 6.10
N GLN A 81 -1.74 -9.74 5.32
CA GLN A 81 -0.70 -10.76 5.14
C GLN A 81 0.57 -10.19 4.51
N LEU A 82 0.44 -9.26 3.55
CA LEU A 82 1.59 -8.58 2.96
C LEU A 82 2.36 -7.75 4.00
N ILE A 83 1.66 -7.00 4.85
CA ILE A 83 2.30 -6.24 5.93
C ILE A 83 3.04 -7.18 6.89
N LEU A 84 2.41 -8.28 7.33
CA LEU A 84 3.05 -9.28 8.18
C LEU A 84 4.27 -9.93 7.50
N GLY A 85 4.22 -10.09 6.17
CA GLY A 85 5.36 -10.55 5.35
C GLY A 85 6.52 -9.57 5.38
N GLN A 86 6.25 -8.29 5.19
CA GLN A 86 7.27 -7.23 5.24
C GLN A 86 7.93 -7.14 6.63
N LEU A 87 7.17 -7.40 7.69
CA LEU A 87 7.69 -7.48 9.06
C LEU A 87 8.46 -8.79 9.35
N GLY A 88 8.44 -9.76 8.42
CA GLY A 88 9.10 -11.05 8.58
C GLY A 88 8.48 -11.96 9.64
N ILE A 89 7.16 -11.80 9.91
CA ILE A 89 6.46 -12.59 10.94
C ILE A 89 5.33 -13.46 10.41
N SER A 90 5.19 -13.61 9.09
CA SER A 90 4.12 -14.43 8.49
C SER A 90 4.11 -15.89 8.94
N SER A 91 5.27 -16.44 9.28
CA SER A 91 5.41 -17.84 9.77
C SER A 91 5.13 -18.00 11.27
N GLU A 92 4.99 -16.90 11.99
CA GLU A 92 4.71 -16.96 13.43
C GLU A 92 3.26 -17.37 13.69
N LYS A 93 3.04 -18.27 14.67
CA LYS A 93 1.67 -18.68 15.06
C LYS A 93 0.77 -17.50 15.45
N GLY A 94 1.35 -16.45 16.01
CA GLY A 94 0.64 -15.23 16.37
C GLY A 94 0.23 -14.37 15.17
N ALA A 95 0.78 -14.56 13.97
CA ALA A 95 0.39 -13.82 12.78
C ALA A 95 -1.07 -14.10 12.37
N GLU A 96 -1.50 -15.36 12.43
CA GLU A 96 -2.91 -15.72 12.18
C GLU A 96 -3.84 -15.12 13.23
N ASP A 97 -3.40 -15.08 14.51
CA ASP A 97 -4.18 -14.48 15.58
C ASP A 97 -4.31 -12.96 15.38
N ILE A 98 -3.25 -12.29 14.95
CA ILE A 98 -3.28 -10.86 14.58
C ILE A 98 -4.26 -10.62 13.43
N LEU A 99 -4.23 -11.45 12.39
CA LEU A 99 -5.17 -11.36 11.27
C LEU A 99 -6.62 -11.51 11.73
N LYS A 100 -6.92 -12.49 12.59
CA LYS A 100 -8.26 -12.70 13.14
C LYS A 100 -8.73 -11.48 13.92
N ILE A 101 -7.87 -10.88 14.75
CA ILE A 101 -8.20 -9.68 15.52
C ILE A 101 -8.49 -8.50 14.58
N CYS A 102 -7.64 -8.25 13.59
CA CYS A 102 -7.84 -7.14 12.64
C CYS A 102 -9.15 -7.30 11.86
N LEU A 103 -9.42 -8.49 11.31
CA LEU A 103 -10.64 -8.75 10.55
C LEU A 103 -11.89 -8.63 11.43
N TYR A 104 -11.87 -9.16 12.64
CA TYR A 104 -12.98 -9.04 13.59
C TYR A 104 -13.31 -7.58 13.91
N LEU A 105 -12.29 -6.73 14.18
CA LEU A 105 -12.49 -5.30 14.44
C LEU A 105 -13.09 -4.57 13.23
N LEU A 106 -12.66 -4.92 12.02
CA LEU A 106 -13.20 -4.37 10.77
C LEU A 106 -14.66 -4.77 10.54
N GLU A 107 -15.01 -6.04 10.79
CA GLU A 107 -16.39 -6.54 10.69
C GLU A 107 -17.32 -5.86 11.69
N GLN A 108 -16.86 -5.74 12.94
CA GLN A 108 -17.63 -5.10 14.01
C GLN A 108 -17.64 -3.57 13.90
N LYS A 109 -16.85 -2.98 12.97
CA LYS A 109 -16.64 -1.51 12.85
C LYS A 109 -16.26 -0.86 14.19
N MET A 110 -15.44 -1.55 14.96
CA MET A 110 -15.12 -1.17 16.33
C MET A 110 -13.65 -0.73 16.42
N PRO A 111 -13.39 0.47 16.97
CA PRO A 111 -12.01 0.92 17.16
C PRO A 111 -11.33 0.11 18.28
N VAL A 112 -10.03 -0.17 18.08
CA VAL A 112 -9.18 -0.93 19.03
C VAL A 112 -9.20 -0.33 20.45
N THR A 113 -9.42 0.98 20.56
CA THR A 113 -9.40 1.72 21.82
C THR A 113 -10.54 1.31 22.75
N GLN A 114 -11.69 0.89 22.21
CA GLN A 114 -12.89 0.55 22.98
C GLN A 114 -12.89 -0.85 23.58
N VAL A 115 -11.95 -1.72 23.16
CA VAL A 115 -11.91 -3.13 23.57
C VAL A 115 -10.58 -3.46 24.22
N SER A 116 -10.58 -4.28 25.26
CA SER A 116 -9.34 -4.81 25.82
C SER A 116 -8.80 -5.97 24.96
N VAL A 117 -7.49 -6.18 25.00
CA VAL A 117 -6.87 -7.31 24.28
C VAL A 117 -7.40 -8.65 24.79
N GLY A 118 -7.64 -8.75 26.09
CA GLY A 118 -8.24 -9.94 26.71
C GLY A 118 -9.63 -10.27 26.14
N GLN A 119 -10.52 -9.26 26.06
CA GLN A 119 -11.86 -9.43 25.48
C GLN A 119 -11.82 -9.86 24.01
N LEU A 120 -10.88 -9.31 23.22
CA LEU A 120 -10.69 -9.75 21.83
C LEU A 120 -10.25 -11.22 21.74
N CYS A 121 -9.33 -11.63 22.61
CA CYS A 121 -8.87 -13.01 22.65
C CYS A 121 -9.96 -13.98 23.16
N GLU A 122 -10.79 -13.56 24.12
CA GLU A 122 -11.95 -14.32 24.61
C GLU A 122 -13.01 -14.54 23.53
N ALA A 123 -13.25 -13.53 22.69
CA ALA A 123 -14.22 -13.63 21.58
C ALA A 123 -13.71 -14.53 20.43
N LEU A 124 -12.38 -14.65 20.26
CA LEU A 124 -11.78 -15.25 19.06
C LEU A 124 -11.09 -16.61 19.29
N SER A 125 -10.89 -17.01 20.56
CA SER A 125 -10.14 -18.23 20.86
C SER A 125 -10.71 -18.95 22.09
N PRO A 126 -10.75 -20.29 22.03
CA PRO A 126 -11.08 -21.10 23.21
C PRO A 126 -10.02 -21.03 24.32
N ASP A 127 -8.78 -20.62 23.98
CA ASP A 127 -7.69 -20.37 24.92
C ASP A 127 -7.16 -18.93 24.75
N PRO A 128 -7.81 -17.93 25.37
CA PRO A 128 -7.46 -16.52 25.25
C PRO A 128 -6.05 -16.19 25.71
N LYS A 129 -5.57 -16.81 26.78
CA LYS A 129 -4.23 -16.54 27.33
C LYS A 129 -3.13 -16.99 26.37
N THR A 130 -3.28 -18.16 25.79
CA THR A 130 -2.33 -18.68 24.81
C THR A 130 -2.34 -17.84 23.53
N MET A 131 -3.52 -17.41 23.06
CA MET A 131 -3.64 -16.50 21.92
C MET A 131 -2.93 -15.18 22.19
N GLU A 132 -3.18 -14.54 23.32
CA GLU A 132 -2.53 -13.28 23.68
C GLU A 132 -1.01 -13.41 23.74
N GLN A 133 -0.49 -14.50 24.30
CA GLN A 133 0.96 -14.75 24.35
C GLN A 133 1.57 -14.94 22.95
N ARG A 134 0.88 -15.66 22.04
CA ARG A 134 1.32 -15.81 20.65
C ARG A 134 1.38 -14.47 19.92
N VAL A 135 0.34 -13.65 20.06
CA VAL A 135 0.27 -12.29 19.51
C VAL A 135 1.44 -11.45 20.04
N ARG A 136 1.66 -11.42 21.35
CA ARG A 136 2.77 -10.65 21.95
C ARG A 136 4.14 -11.11 21.44
N ARG A 137 4.37 -12.41 21.27
CA ARG A 137 5.63 -12.94 20.71
C ARG A 137 5.82 -12.54 19.25
N ALA A 138 4.77 -12.64 18.43
CA ALA A 138 4.84 -12.23 17.03
C ALA A 138 5.16 -10.74 16.91
N ILE A 139 4.51 -9.88 17.71
CA ILE A 139 4.76 -8.45 17.75
C ILE A 139 6.21 -8.14 18.17
N ALA A 140 6.72 -8.80 19.21
CA ALA A 140 8.10 -8.62 19.65
C ALA A 140 9.10 -9.05 18.56
N LYS A 141 8.83 -10.15 17.84
CA LYS A 141 9.64 -10.57 16.70
C LYS A 141 9.62 -9.55 15.55
N GLY A 142 8.43 -9.01 15.21
CA GLY A 142 8.31 -7.96 14.21
C GLY A 142 9.06 -6.68 14.58
N MET A 143 9.04 -6.29 15.86
CA MET A 143 9.84 -5.16 16.37
C MET A 143 11.34 -5.40 16.18
N ALA A 144 11.82 -6.58 16.55
CA ALA A 144 13.23 -6.94 16.42
C ALA A 144 13.67 -6.95 14.95
N ASN A 145 12.85 -7.48 14.05
CA ASN A 145 13.13 -7.47 12.61
C ASN A 145 13.20 -6.04 12.06
N LEU A 146 12.22 -5.19 12.38
CA LEU A 146 12.23 -3.78 11.99
C LEU A 146 13.41 -3.01 12.55
N ALA A 147 13.75 -3.24 13.83
CA ALA A 147 14.91 -2.63 14.45
C ALA A 147 16.22 -3.04 13.73
N SER A 148 16.33 -4.29 13.31
CA SER A 148 17.48 -4.77 12.51
C SER A 148 17.54 -4.09 11.15
N MET A 149 16.40 -3.99 10.40
CA MET A 149 16.34 -3.28 9.13
C MET A 149 16.79 -1.83 9.26
N GLY A 150 16.27 -1.10 10.25
CA GLY A 150 16.66 0.29 10.49
C GLY A 150 18.09 0.47 11.02
N LEU A 151 18.73 -0.60 11.52
CA LEU A 151 20.16 -0.59 11.88
C LEU A 151 21.06 -0.81 10.67
N GLU A 152 20.61 -1.58 9.69
CA GLU A 152 21.31 -1.82 8.42
C GLU A 152 21.15 -0.63 7.49
N ASP A 153 19.91 -0.14 7.32
CA ASP A 153 19.60 1.04 6.51
C ASP A 153 18.44 1.82 7.14
N PHE A 154 18.76 3.00 7.68
CA PHE A 154 17.75 3.88 8.31
C PHE A 154 16.75 4.46 7.31
N THR A 155 17.03 4.38 6.00
CA THR A 155 16.16 4.82 4.91
C THR A 155 15.36 3.68 4.27
N ASP A 156 15.45 2.46 4.81
CA ASP A 156 14.65 1.32 4.34
C ASP A 156 13.15 1.65 4.34
N ASP A 157 12.50 1.45 3.21
CA ASP A 157 11.09 1.80 2.99
C ASP A 157 10.15 1.13 4.01
N THR A 158 10.42 -0.12 4.38
CA THR A 158 9.62 -0.86 5.36
C THR A 158 9.81 -0.28 6.75
N PHE A 159 11.06 0.02 7.13
CA PHE A 159 11.37 0.64 8.39
C PHE A 159 10.73 2.02 8.54
N VAL A 160 10.89 2.89 7.53
CA VAL A 160 10.36 4.26 7.54
C VAL A 160 8.83 4.27 7.58
N ARG A 161 8.19 3.40 6.81
CA ARG A 161 6.72 3.31 6.72
C ARG A 161 6.09 2.62 7.93
N CYS A 162 6.59 1.46 8.31
CA CYS A 162 5.95 0.62 9.33
C CYS A 162 6.40 0.97 10.75
N GLY A 163 7.64 1.39 10.94
CA GLY A 163 8.22 1.62 12.26
C GLY A 163 7.42 2.57 13.13
N PRO A 164 7.22 3.84 12.72
CA PRO A 164 6.50 4.85 13.51
C PRO A 164 5.01 4.53 13.71
N VAL A 165 4.41 3.84 12.73
CA VAL A 165 2.98 3.49 12.76
C VAL A 165 2.71 2.36 13.74
N LEU A 166 3.53 1.30 13.71
CA LEU A 166 3.32 0.09 14.51
C LEU A 166 3.86 0.18 15.93
N PHE A 167 4.96 0.95 16.14
CA PHE A 167 5.65 1.01 17.42
C PHE A 167 5.92 2.44 17.87
N PRO A 168 5.88 2.71 19.20
CA PRO A 168 6.41 3.96 19.72
C PRO A 168 7.91 4.06 19.42
N TYR A 169 8.36 5.24 19.01
CA TYR A 169 9.76 5.48 18.65
C TYR A 169 10.75 5.07 19.75
N GLU A 170 10.41 5.36 21.00
CA GLU A 170 11.26 5.03 22.15
C GLU A 170 11.45 3.52 22.32
N GLU A 171 10.40 2.74 22.08
CA GLU A 171 10.45 1.29 22.19
C GLU A 171 11.25 0.67 21.04
N LEU A 172 11.05 1.18 19.80
CA LEU A 172 11.83 0.73 18.65
C LEU A 172 13.31 1.05 18.83
N ARG A 173 13.64 2.26 19.33
CA ARG A 173 15.01 2.64 19.65
C ARG A 173 15.60 1.78 20.76
N ALA A 174 14.81 1.43 21.79
CA ALA A 174 15.25 0.54 22.85
C ALA A 174 15.63 -0.85 22.33
N GLU A 175 14.88 -1.35 21.33
CA GLU A 175 15.17 -2.61 20.65
C GLU A 175 16.45 -2.51 19.82
N MET A 176 16.63 -1.42 19.08
CA MET A 176 17.88 -1.15 18.34
C MET A 176 19.10 -1.10 19.29
N ASP A 177 18.95 -0.47 20.46
CA ASP A 177 20.02 -0.40 21.45
C ASP A 177 20.32 -1.76 22.10
N LEU A 178 19.31 -2.63 22.26
CA LEU A 178 19.52 -4.02 22.68
C LEU A 178 20.35 -4.77 21.63
N ILE A 179 19.99 -4.68 20.35
CA ILE A 179 20.71 -5.37 19.26
C ILE A 179 22.17 -4.88 19.18
N ARG A 180 22.40 -3.58 19.43
CA ARG A 180 23.76 -3.00 19.51
C ARG A 180 24.54 -3.36 20.79
N GLY A 181 23.94 -4.10 21.71
CA GLY A 181 24.56 -4.44 22.99
C GLY A 181 24.66 -3.29 23.98
N LYS A 182 23.98 -2.15 23.74
CA LYS A 182 23.99 -0.98 24.62
C LYS A 182 23.01 -1.10 25.80
N ARG A 183 22.04 -2.02 25.72
CA ARG A 183 21.03 -2.27 26.75
C ARG A 183 20.89 -3.76 27.00
N GLN A 184 20.40 -4.11 28.19
CA GLN A 184 20.10 -5.50 28.55
C GLN A 184 18.65 -5.89 28.26
N LYS A 185 17.77 -4.92 28.04
CA LYS A 185 16.34 -5.14 27.76
C LYS A 185 15.94 -4.34 26.53
N GLY A 186 15.24 -5.00 25.61
CA GLY A 186 14.68 -4.39 24.42
C GLY A 186 13.39 -3.59 24.66
N GLY A 187 12.79 -3.17 23.58
CA GLY A 187 11.52 -2.46 23.58
C GLY A 187 10.33 -3.34 23.95
N LYS A 188 9.24 -2.70 24.40
CA LYS A 188 8.00 -3.40 24.73
C LYS A 188 6.96 -3.17 23.65
N GLY A 189 6.52 -4.23 22.99
CA GLY A 189 5.43 -4.18 22.03
C GLY A 189 4.08 -3.91 22.71
N ASN A 190 3.41 -2.84 22.28
CA ASN A 190 2.03 -2.56 22.69
C ASN A 190 1.07 -3.16 21.67
N VAL A 191 0.29 -4.18 22.09
CA VAL A 191 -0.62 -4.92 21.21
C VAL A 191 -1.67 -4.01 20.59
N LYS A 192 -2.29 -3.10 21.37
CA LYS A 192 -3.30 -2.17 20.84
C LYS A 192 -2.71 -1.23 19.79
N LYS A 193 -1.55 -0.62 20.08
CA LYS A 193 -0.86 0.27 19.12
C LYS A 193 -0.50 -0.47 17.84
N PHE A 194 -0.03 -1.72 17.96
CA PHE A 194 0.32 -2.53 16.80
C PHE A 194 -0.90 -2.85 15.94
N ILE A 195 -2.00 -3.31 16.54
CA ILE A 195 -3.24 -3.62 15.81
C ILE A 195 -3.82 -2.36 15.16
N ASP A 196 -3.85 -1.23 15.86
CA ASP A 196 -4.28 0.06 15.32
C ASP A 196 -3.43 0.47 14.11
N GLY A 197 -2.11 0.36 14.24
CA GLY A 197 -1.18 0.62 13.15
C GLY A 197 -1.37 -0.32 11.95
N MET A 198 -1.65 -1.61 12.17
CA MET A 198 -1.97 -2.55 11.10
C MET A 198 -3.22 -2.14 10.32
N LEU A 199 -4.25 -1.63 11.03
CA LEU A 199 -5.48 -1.15 10.40
C LEU A 199 -5.24 0.14 9.61
N LEU A 200 -4.42 1.08 10.13
CA LEU A 200 -4.02 2.28 9.40
C LEU A 200 -3.23 1.95 8.13
N LEU A 201 -2.24 1.08 8.20
CA LEU A 201 -1.46 0.64 7.04
C LEU A 201 -2.32 -0.09 5.99
N LEU A 202 -3.41 -0.74 6.42
CA LEU A 202 -4.36 -1.38 5.49
C LEU A 202 -5.12 -0.36 4.64
N GLU A 203 -5.40 0.84 5.17
CA GLU A 203 -6.08 1.92 4.46
C GLU A 203 -5.18 2.61 3.43
N GLU A 204 -3.86 2.59 3.66
CA GLU A 204 -2.86 3.20 2.77
C GLU A 204 -2.49 2.33 1.55
N LEU A 205 -2.80 1.02 1.58
CA LEU A 205 -2.54 0.04 0.51
C LEU A 205 -3.75 -0.14 -0.41
#